data_63106372127893f82a8c0ada917a973d
#
_entry.id   63106372127893f82a8c0ada917a973d
#
_cell.length_a   1.000
_cell.length_b   1.000
_cell.length_c   1.000
_cell.angle_alpha   90.00
_cell.angle_beta   90.00
_cell.angle_gamma   90.00
#
_symmetry.space_group_name_H-M   'P 1'
#
loop_
_entity.id
_entity.type
_entity.pdbx_description
1 polymer ?
#
loop_
_entity_poly.entity_id
_entity_poly.type
_entity_poly.pdbx_seq_one_letter_code
_entity_poly.pdbx_strand_id
1 'polypeptide(L)'
;MSNFKNLIRIFFLGFVLIFLNGCNGFNQTDAREFPPDPKLRVKKNLEEGRGFRLDSAIKKNMKGGDFLFASANELWRASLDTIDFMPLSSVNYSGGIIVTDWYTDEDNLDESVKISIRFLTNEVRTDALDIKIFYKKCNQVASCKISQKTGSLVVELKKEILTKAAVYKKERKEKNFREYNSELGK
;
A
#
# COMPACT_ATOMS: atom_id res chain seq x y z
N MET A 1 20.02 -33.24 -59.53
CA MET A 1 19.09 -32.18 -59.06
C MET A 1 17.68 -32.68 -58.70
N SER A 2 17.23 -33.82 -59.25
CA SER A 2 15.88 -34.39 -58.93
C SER A 2 15.81 -34.92 -57.49
N ASN A 3 16.78 -35.63 -56.98
CA ASN A 3 16.76 -36.23 -55.64
C ASN A 3 16.75 -35.21 -54.51
N PHE A 4 17.38 -34.04 -54.71
CA PHE A 4 17.39 -32.97 -53.71
C PHE A 4 16.02 -32.31 -53.49
N LYS A 5 15.22 -32.14 -54.58
CA LYS A 5 13.84 -31.63 -54.53
C LYS A 5 12.89 -32.59 -53.80
N ASN A 6 13.11 -33.91 -54.02
CA ASN A 6 12.32 -34.93 -53.34
C ASN A 6 12.64 -35.00 -51.84
N LEU A 7 13.93 -34.82 -51.45
CA LEU A 7 14.34 -34.76 -50.04
C LEU A 7 13.71 -33.57 -49.32
N ILE A 8 13.68 -32.39 -49.94
CA ILE A 8 13.03 -31.20 -49.39
C ILE A 8 11.53 -31.39 -49.20
N ARG A 9 10.85 -32.05 -50.19
CA ARG A 9 9.41 -32.35 -50.10
C ARG A 9 9.09 -33.28 -48.93
N ILE A 10 9.91 -34.33 -48.71
CA ILE A 10 9.73 -35.29 -47.63
C ILE A 10 9.96 -34.58 -46.27
N PHE A 11 10.95 -33.70 -46.18
CA PHE A 11 11.24 -32.93 -44.98
C PHE A 11 10.09 -31.97 -44.65
N PHE A 12 9.52 -31.32 -45.67
CA PHE A 12 8.39 -30.41 -45.49
C PHE A 12 7.10 -31.14 -45.08
N LEU A 13 6.88 -32.36 -45.66
CA LEU A 13 5.74 -33.21 -45.27
C LEU A 13 5.86 -33.71 -43.82
N GLY A 14 7.06 -34.10 -43.41
CA GLY A 14 7.37 -34.49 -42.01
C GLY A 14 7.16 -33.36 -41.02
N PHE A 15 7.59 -32.14 -41.40
CA PHE A 15 7.40 -30.96 -40.58
C PHE A 15 5.93 -30.59 -40.39
N VAL A 16 5.11 -30.66 -41.43
CA VAL A 16 3.64 -30.43 -41.37
C VAL A 16 2.94 -31.47 -40.49
N LEU A 17 3.36 -32.73 -40.54
CA LEU A 17 2.79 -33.80 -39.71
C LEU A 17 3.09 -33.60 -38.19
N ILE A 18 4.24 -33.00 -37.83
CA ILE A 18 4.57 -32.69 -36.46
C ILE A 18 3.66 -31.58 -35.88
N PHE A 19 3.30 -30.58 -36.71
CA PHE A 19 2.40 -29.51 -36.30
C PHE A 19 0.92 -29.94 -36.15
N LEU A 20 0.50 -30.99 -36.80
CA LEU A 20 -0.86 -31.52 -36.70
C LEU A 20 -1.13 -32.29 -35.40
N ASN A 21 -0.10 -32.69 -34.66
CA ASN A 21 -0.25 -33.37 -33.38
C ASN A 21 -0.32 -32.43 -32.17
N GLY A 22 -0.33 -31.10 -32.38
CA GLY A 22 -0.33 -30.08 -31.32
C GLY A 22 -1.67 -29.85 -30.60
N CYS A 23 -2.74 -30.59 -30.88
CA CYS A 23 -4.09 -30.36 -30.32
C CYS A 23 -4.47 -31.33 -29.17
N ASN A 24 -3.52 -31.86 -28.40
CA ASN A 24 -3.83 -32.77 -27.28
C ASN A 24 -3.85 -32.04 -25.90
N GLY A 25 -4.27 -30.77 -25.86
CA GLY A 25 -4.27 -29.95 -24.64
C GLY A 25 -5.62 -29.41 -24.17
N PHE A 26 -6.75 -29.86 -24.73
CA PHE A 26 -8.05 -29.53 -24.14
C PHE A 26 -8.35 -30.51 -23.00
N ASN A 27 -7.94 -30.15 -21.78
CA ASN A 27 -8.52 -30.75 -20.60
C ASN A 27 -10.03 -30.48 -20.64
N GLN A 28 -10.82 -31.53 -20.88
CA GLN A 28 -12.27 -31.44 -20.80
C GLN A 28 -12.60 -31.07 -19.34
N THR A 29 -13.01 -29.83 -19.15
CA THR A 29 -13.49 -29.36 -17.86
C THR A 29 -14.81 -30.04 -17.57
N ASP A 30 -14.90 -30.81 -16.50
CA ASP A 30 -16.12 -31.50 -16.10
C ASP A 30 -17.22 -30.47 -15.79
N ALA A 31 -18.33 -30.52 -16.53
CA ALA A 31 -19.48 -29.63 -16.35
C ALA A 31 -20.14 -29.77 -14.98
N ARG A 32 -19.88 -30.89 -14.27
CA ARG A 32 -20.32 -31.09 -12.89
C ARG A 32 -19.46 -30.30 -11.89
N GLU A 33 -18.19 -30.17 -12.21
CA GLU A 33 -17.25 -29.40 -11.41
C GLU A 33 -17.35 -27.90 -11.72
N PHE A 34 -17.51 -27.55 -12.99
CA PHE A 34 -17.65 -26.17 -13.47
C PHE A 34 -18.92 -26.00 -14.32
N PRO A 35 -20.09 -25.77 -13.70
CA PRO A 35 -21.33 -25.57 -14.42
C PRO A 35 -21.22 -24.42 -15.44
N PRO A 36 -21.75 -24.57 -16.67
CA PRO A 36 -21.72 -23.53 -17.69
C PRO A 36 -22.58 -22.31 -17.29
N ASP A 37 -23.62 -22.51 -16.48
CA ASP A 37 -24.47 -21.42 -15.99
C ASP A 37 -23.77 -20.62 -14.89
N PRO A 38 -23.60 -19.29 -15.08
CA PRO A 38 -23.00 -18.42 -14.09
C PRO A 38 -23.69 -18.46 -12.72
N LYS A 39 -25.00 -18.58 -12.68
CA LYS A 39 -25.78 -18.62 -11.41
C LYS A 39 -25.49 -19.90 -10.62
N LEU A 40 -25.37 -21.03 -11.29
CA LEU A 40 -25.01 -22.30 -10.66
C LEU A 40 -23.57 -22.28 -10.12
N ARG A 41 -22.63 -21.63 -10.83
CA ARG A 41 -21.26 -21.42 -10.34
C ARG A 41 -21.22 -20.55 -9.07
N VAL A 42 -21.99 -19.47 -9.07
CA VAL A 42 -22.06 -18.59 -7.86
C VAL A 42 -22.66 -19.36 -6.68
N LYS A 43 -23.76 -20.09 -6.91
CA LYS A 43 -24.40 -20.90 -5.87
C LYS A 43 -23.44 -21.94 -5.30
N LYS A 44 -22.77 -22.71 -6.15
CA LYS A 44 -21.79 -23.71 -5.75
C LYS A 44 -20.63 -23.08 -4.97
N ASN A 45 -20.07 -21.97 -5.44
CA ASN A 45 -19.00 -21.26 -4.75
C ASN A 45 -19.41 -20.73 -3.36
N LEU A 46 -20.69 -20.33 -3.20
CA LEU A 46 -21.23 -19.91 -1.91
C LEU A 46 -21.40 -21.13 -0.96
N GLU A 47 -21.91 -22.26 -1.46
CA GLU A 47 -22.08 -23.49 -0.69
C GLU A 47 -20.74 -24.07 -0.24
N GLU A 48 -19.70 -24.02 -1.11
CA GLU A 48 -18.34 -24.48 -0.80
C GLU A 48 -17.50 -23.44 -0.02
N GLY A 49 -18.09 -22.28 0.34
CA GLY A 49 -17.38 -21.21 1.03
C GLY A 49 -16.31 -20.51 0.19
N ARG A 50 -16.31 -20.72 -1.13
CA ARG A 50 -15.41 -20.09 -2.11
C ARG A 50 -15.99 -18.78 -2.67
N GLY A 51 -16.99 -18.19 -2.04
CA GLY A 51 -17.54 -16.89 -2.41
C GLY A 51 -16.46 -15.81 -2.42
N PHE A 52 -16.70 -14.74 -3.16
CA PHE A 52 -15.82 -13.57 -3.18
C PHE A 52 -15.63 -13.06 -1.74
N ARG A 53 -14.50 -13.37 -1.15
CA ARG A 53 -14.10 -12.80 0.14
C ARG A 53 -13.26 -11.57 -0.14
N LEU A 54 -13.76 -10.42 0.25
CA LEU A 54 -13.04 -9.14 0.13
C LEU A 54 -11.65 -9.25 0.78
N ASP A 55 -11.56 -9.97 1.90
CA ASP A 55 -10.32 -10.25 2.61
C ASP A 55 -9.27 -11.00 1.75
N SER A 56 -9.70 -12.02 0.99
CA SER A 56 -8.81 -12.79 0.11
C SER A 56 -8.39 -12.00 -1.14
N ALA A 57 -9.29 -11.19 -1.69
CA ALA A 57 -8.98 -10.32 -2.83
C ALA A 57 -8.00 -9.20 -2.44
N ILE A 58 -8.16 -8.66 -1.25
CA ILE A 58 -7.27 -7.66 -0.67
C ILE A 58 -5.88 -8.26 -0.42
N LYS A 59 -5.78 -9.44 0.23
CA LYS A 59 -4.49 -10.10 0.49
C LYS A 59 -3.72 -10.48 -0.78
N LYS A 60 -4.40 -10.87 -1.85
CA LYS A 60 -3.76 -11.31 -3.11
C LYS A 60 -3.25 -10.16 -3.98
N ASN A 61 -3.88 -8.98 -3.90
CA ASN A 61 -3.51 -7.80 -4.69
C ASN A 61 -2.59 -6.82 -3.95
N MET A 62 -2.35 -7.02 -2.63
CA MET A 62 -1.54 -6.11 -1.81
C MET A 62 -0.02 -6.33 -1.92
N LYS A 63 0.48 -6.79 -3.06
CA LYS A 63 1.93 -6.88 -3.33
C LYS A 63 2.55 -5.58 -3.84
N GLY A 64 1.94 -4.44 -3.63
CA GLY A 64 2.53 -3.17 -4.03
C GLY A 64 1.72 -1.98 -3.54
N GLY A 65 2.27 -1.25 -2.59
CA GLY A 65 2.02 0.18 -2.42
C GLY A 65 0.66 0.65 -1.93
N ASP A 66 -0.27 -0.24 -1.60
CA ASP A 66 -1.55 0.19 -1.07
C ASP A 66 -1.36 0.74 0.35
N PHE A 67 -1.69 2.01 0.51
CA PHE A 67 -1.83 2.65 1.81
C PHE A 67 -2.90 1.91 2.63
N LEU A 68 -2.46 1.00 3.50
CA LEU A 68 -3.34 0.42 4.50
C LEU A 68 -3.90 1.55 5.36
N PHE A 69 -5.23 1.61 5.44
CA PHE A 69 -5.95 2.67 6.12
C PHE A 69 -5.46 2.93 7.56
N ALA A 70 -5.73 4.13 8.08
CA ALA A 70 -5.29 4.83 9.26
C ALA A 70 -4.94 4.03 10.49
N SER A 71 -5.78 3.11 10.84
CA SER A 71 -5.60 2.31 12.03
C SER A 71 -4.53 1.22 11.88
N ALA A 72 -4.16 0.86 10.65
CA ALA A 72 -3.21 -0.20 10.36
C ALA A 72 -1.83 0.30 9.92
N ASN A 73 -1.69 1.58 9.56
CA ASN A 73 -0.40 2.16 9.17
C ASN A 73 0.27 2.81 10.38
N GLU A 74 1.36 2.21 10.83
CA GLU A 74 2.11 2.67 12.00
C GLU A 74 2.71 4.07 11.83
N LEU A 75 3.20 4.40 10.62
CA LEU A 75 3.74 5.73 10.35
C LEU A 75 2.66 6.81 10.43
N TRP A 76 1.50 6.52 9.90
CA TRP A 76 0.36 7.43 9.93
C TRP A 76 -0.10 7.70 11.36
N ARG A 77 -0.33 6.63 12.12
CA ARG A 77 -0.71 6.72 13.52
C ARG A 77 0.33 7.47 14.34
N ALA A 78 1.60 7.11 14.19
CA ALA A 78 2.70 7.77 14.89
C ALA A 78 2.81 9.26 14.52
N SER A 79 2.55 9.63 13.27
CA SER A 79 2.55 11.03 12.86
C SER A 79 1.43 11.82 13.52
N LEU A 80 0.20 11.30 13.53
CA LEU A 80 -0.93 11.94 14.22
C LEU A 80 -0.65 12.09 15.70
N ASP A 81 -0.17 11.05 16.39
CA ASP A 81 0.13 11.08 17.82
C ASP A 81 1.33 12.00 18.16
N THR A 82 2.17 12.34 17.18
CA THR A 82 3.30 13.25 17.41
C THR A 82 2.89 14.72 17.24
N ILE A 83 1.92 15.01 16.39
CA ILE A 83 1.42 16.37 16.13
C ILE A 83 0.04 16.63 16.75
N ASP A 84 -0.42 15.79 17.68
CA ASP A 84 -1.75 15.84 18.30
C ASP A 84 -2.07 17.19 18.97
N PHE A 85 -1.05 17.90 19.44
CA PHE A 85 -1.20 19.24 20.04
C PHE A 85 -1.55 20.33 19.02
N MET A 86 -1.44 20.06 17.71
CA MET A 86 -1.70 21.03 16.65
C MET A 86 -3.05 20.75 15.97
N PRO A 87 -3.88 21.78 15.71
CA PRO A 87 -5.08 21.59 14.91
C PRO A 87 -4.72 21.18 13.47
N LEU A 88 -5.51 20.28 12.90
CA LEU A 88 -5.29 19.78 11.55
C LEU A 88 -6.10 20.61 10.54
N SER A 89 -5.44 21.08 9.49
CA SER A 89 -6.04 21.81 8.38
C SER A 89 -6.51 20.87 7.27
N SER A 90 -5.74 19.85 6.96
CA SER A 90 -6.06 18.87 5.93
C SER A 90 -5.45 17.51 6.22
N VAL A 91 -6.26 16.48 6.08
CA VAL A 91 -5.84 15.09 6.24
C VAL A 91 -6.34 14.31 5.04
N ASN A 92 -5.43 13.95 4.13
CA ASN A 92 -5.75 13.16 2.96
C ASN A 92 -5.06 11.81 3.04
N TYR A 93 -5.87 10.80 3.29
CA TYR A 93 -5.45 9.43 3.46
C TYR A 93 -4.90 8.80 2.20
N SER A 94 -5.70 8.87 1.12
CA SER A 94 -5.35 8.30 -0.18
C SER A 94 -4.14 9.00 -0.80
N GLY A 95 -4.00 10.32 -0.57
CA GLY A 95 -2.88 11.12 -1.02
C GLY A 95 -1.64 11.03 -0.12
N GLY A 96 -1.75 10.36 1.04
CA GLY A 96 -0.64 10.21 1.98
C GLY A 96 -0.10 11.54 2.47
N ILE A 97 -0.98 12.48 2.85
CA ILE A 97 -0.56 13.79 3.34
C ILE A 97 -1.37 14.23 4.57
N ILE A 98 -0.66 14.79 5.54
CA ILE A 98 -1.21 15.47 6.71
C ILE A 98 -0.67 16.91 6.72
N VAL A 99 -1.55 17.87 6.90
CA VAL A 99 -1.19 19.29 7.02
C VAL A 99 -1.86 19.85 8.27
N THR A 100 -1.08 20.43 9.18
CA THR A 100 -1.61 21.13 10.36
C THR A 100 -2.12 22.50 9.96
N ASP A 101 -2.88 23.13 10.82
CA ASP A 101 -3.09 24.58 10.72
C ASP A 101 -1.90 25.35 11.32
N TRP A 102 -1.95 26.66 11.24
CA TRP A 102 -0.97 27.51 11.90
C TRP A 102 -1.13 27.42 13.40
N TYR A 103 -0.06 27.01 14.07
CA TYR A 103 0.02 26.93 15.51
C TYR A 103 0.95 28.02 16.03
N THR A 104 0.49 28.77 17.01
CA THR A 104 1.24 29.86 17.66
C THR A 104 1.42 29.48 19.12
N ASP A 105 2.65 29.50 19.60
CA ASP A 105 2.97 29.25 21.00
C ASP A 105 2.61 30.49 21.83
N GLU A 106 2.14 30.26 23.06
CA GLU A 106 1.79 31.35 23.99
C GLU A 106 2.98 32.23 24.33
N ASP A 107 4.19 31.66 24.34
CA ASP A 107 5.44 32.37 24.62
C ASP A 107 5.95 33.20 23.44
N ASN A 108 5.47 32.97 22.21
CA ASN A 108 5.95 33.65 21.01
C ASN A 108 4.82 33.95 20.02
N LEU A 109 4.00 34.94 20.34
CA LEU A 109 2.82 35.34 19.58
C LEU A 109 3.12 35.84 18.16
N ASP A 110 4.35 36.28 17.91
CA ASP A 110 4.75 36.82 16.59
C ASP A 110 5.12 35.75 15.57
N GLU A 111 5.31 34.50 16.01
CA GLU A 111 5.71 33.41 15.15
C GLU A 111 4.70 32.25 15.20
N SER A 112 4.26 31.80 14.05
CA SER A 112 3.38 30.63 13.92
C SER A 112 4.07 29.56 13.08
N VAL A 113 3.80 28.30 13.42
CA VAL A 113 4.37 27.14 12.75
C VAL A 113 3.29 26.32 12.08
N LYS A 114 3.57 25.83 10.89
CA LYS A 114 2.72 24.92 10.13
C LYS A 114 3.54 23.73 9.66
N ILE A 115 3.04 22.52 9.86
CA ILE A 115 3.73 21.27 9.48
C ILE A 115 2.97 20.59 8.35
N SER A 116 3.72 20.12 7.37
CA SER A 116 3.20 19.25 6.30
C SER A 116 4.01 17.96 6.30
N ILE A 117 3.34 16.83 6.46
CA ILE A 117 3.94 15.49 6.44
C ILE A 117 3.40 14.75 5.23
N ARG A 118 4.28 14.35 4.34
CA ARG A 118 3.97 13.53 3.16
C ARG A 118 4.57 12.15 3.32
N PHE A 119 3.76 11.13 3.15
CA PHE A 119 4.16 9.74 3.21
C PHE A 119 4.59 9.26 1.82
N LEU A 120 5.81 8.80 1.70
CA LEU A 120 6.40 8.30 0.45
C LEU A 120 6.31 6.78 0.34
N THR A 121 6.20 6.09 1.48
CA THR A 121 6.04 4.64 1.59
C THR A 121 5.33 4.27 2.89
N ASN A 122 4.80 3.06 2.96
CA ASN A 122 4.16 2.49 4.16
C ASN A 122 5.14 1.79 5.10
N GLU A 123 6.40 1.70 4.72
CA GLU A 123 7.41 1.03 5.51
C GLU A 123 8.04 1.98 6.53
N VAL A 124 8.28 1.49 7.76
CA VAL A 124 8.99 2.24 8.80
C VAL A 124 10.47 2.27 8.45
N ARG A 125 10.89 3.33 7.76
CA ARG A 125 12.28 3.60 7.35
C ARG A 125 12.52 5.11 7.21
N THR A 126 13.77 5.51 7.19
CA THR A 126 14.19 6.93 7.29
C THR A 126 13.76 7.80 6.10
N ASP A 127 13.57 7.22 4.93
CA ASP A 127 13.12 7.90 3.72
C ASP A 127 11.60 7.81 3.49
N ALA A 128 10.85 7.27 4.45
CA ALA A 128 9.41 7.09 4.36
C ALA A 128 8.61 8.41 4.42
N LEU A 129 9.21 9.46 4.98
CA LEU A 129 8.54 10.73 5.27
C LEU A 129 9.28 11.90 4.65
N ASP A 130 8.53 12.77 3.96
CA ASP A 130 8.94 14.12 3.57
C ASP A 130 8.20 15.13 4.47
N ILE A 131 8.94 15.78 5.37
CA ILE A 131 8.40 16.73 6.34
C ILE A 131 8.87 18.13 5.98
N LYS A 132 7.90 19.04 5.84
CA LYS A 132 8.14 20.47 5.60
C LYS A 132 7.55 21.29 6.72
N ILE A 133 8.34 22.22 7.24
CA ILE A 133 7.92 23.12 8.30
C ILE A 133 7.97 24.54 7.78
N PHE A 134 6.86 25.22 7.92
CA PHE A 134 6.68 26.61 7.50
C PHE A 134 6.54 27.48 8.75
N TYR A 135 7.24 28.59 8.75
CA TYR A 135 7.19 29.61 9.79
C TYR A 135 6.55 30.86 9.22
N LYS A 136 5.55 31.37 9.90
CA LYS A 136 4.93 32.65 9.62
C LYS A 136 5.32 33.62 10.72
N LYS A 137 6.01 34.69 10.38
CA LYS A 137 6.39 35.75 11.30
C LYS A 137 5.70 37.02 10.88
N CYS A 138 4.92 37.59 11.81
CA CYS A 138 4.18 38.83 11.60
C CYS A 138 4.84 39.98 12.36
N ASN A 139 4.84 41.17 11.80
CA ASN A 139 5.25 42.38 12.47
C ASN A 139 4.02 43.17 12.94
N GLN A 140 4.23 44.20 13.76
CA GLN A 140 3.16 45.03 14.35
C GLN A 140 2.27 45.74 13.31
N VAL A 141 2.68 45.84 12.06
CA VAL A 141 1.92 46.46 10.95
C VAL A 141 1.09 45.42 10.18
N ALA A 142 0.84 44.26 10.75
CA ALA A 142 0.08 43.14 10.13
C ALA A 142 0.68 42.59 8.81
N SER A 143 1.95 42.88 8.52
CA SER A 143 2.69 42.27 7.43
C SER A 143 3.32 40.95 7.89
N CYS A 144 2.93 39.84 7.28
CA CYS A 144 3.43 38.52 7.63
C CYS A 144 4.34 37.96 6.53
N LYS A 145 5.50 37.46 6.92
CA LYS A 145 6.43 36.75 6.03
C LYS A 145 6.39 35.25 6.35
N ILE A 146 6.16 34.44 5.32
CA ILE A 146 6.21 32.99 5.41
C ILE A 146 7.54 32.52 4.85
N SER A 147 8.21 31.62 5.61
CA SER A 147 9.45 30.99 5.18
C SER A 147 9.43 29.51 5.53
N GLN A 148 10.01 28.69 4.66
CA GLN A 148 10.27 27.28 4.95
C GLN A 148 11.69 27.18 5.50
N LYS A 149 11.85 26.53 6.66
CA LYS A 149 13.16 26.26 7.24
C LYS A 149 13.41 24.76 7.29
N THR A 150 14.57 24.35 6.83
CA THR A 150 15.14 23.02 7.05
C THR A 150 16.11 23.13 8.22
N GLY A 151 15.87 22.35 9.28
CA GLY A 151 16.69 22.44 10.49
C GLY A 151 16.53 21.23 11.38
N SER A 152 17.05 21.33 12.61
CA SER A 152 17.01 20.27 13.63
C SER A 152 15.60 19.76 13.90
N LEU A 153 14.61 20.66 13.93
CA LEU A 153 13.21 20.32 14.20
C LEU A 153 12.64 19.30 13.18
N VAL A 154 12.97 19.41 11.89
CA VAL A 154 12.55 18.43 10.87
C VAL A 154 13.14 17.04 11.19
N VAL A 155 14.43 17.02 11.58
CA VAL A 155 15.15 15.78 11.90
C VAL A 155 14.60 15.17 13.18
N GLU A 156 14.35 15.96 14.21
CA GLU A 156 13.80 15.53 15.49
C GLU A 156 12.38 14.97 15.33
N LEU A 157 11.52 15.71 14.61
CA LEU A 157 10.16 15.28 14.34
C LEU A 157 10.13 13.96 13.56
N LYS A 158 10.97 13.85 12.52
CA LYS A 158 11.10 12.60 11.76
C LYS A 158 11.57 11.44 12.65
N LYS A 159 12.57 11.67 13.48
CA LYS A 159 13.08 10.67 14.42
C LYS A 159 12.00 10.21 15.39
N GLU A 160 11.25 11.14 15.96
CA GLU A 160 10.19 10.85 16.92
C GLU A 160 9.08 10.00 16.28
N ILE A 161 8.61 10.40 15.10
CA ILE A 161 7.59 9.66 14.34
C ILE A 161 8.07 8.23 14.03
N LEU A 162 9.31 8.07 13.55
CA LEU A 162 9.86 6.76 13.22
C LEU A 162 10.03 5.87 14.46
N THR A 163 10.41 6.45 15.59
CA THR A 163 10.55 5.73 16.86
C THR A 163 9.18 5.22 17.33
N LYS A 164 8.17 6.07 17.37
CA LYS A 164 6.78 5.67 17.72
C LYS A 164 6.24 4.62 16.75
N ALA A 165 6.47 4.80 15.44
CA ALA A 165 6.03 3.84 14.41
C ALA A 165 6.69 2.46 14.58
N ALA A 166 7.95 2.42 14.98
CA ALA A 166 8.65 1.16 15.27
C ALA A 166 8.05 0.42 16.47
N VAL A 167 7.64 1.16 17.52
CA VAL A 167 6.92 0.59 18.67
C VAL A 167 5.59 0.00 18.23
N TYR A 168 4.77 0.74 17.48
CA TYR A 168 3.48 0.27 16.99
C TYR A 168 3.61 -0.95 16.09
N LYS A 169 4.64 -0.99 15.25
CA LYS A 169 4.95 -2.15 14.40
C LYS A 169 5.28 -3.39 15.23
N LYS A 170 6.02 -3.22 16.34
CA LYS A 170 6.35 -4.30 17.26
C LYS A 170 5.08 -4.82 17.97
N GLU A 171 4.26 -3.95 18.54
CA GLU A 171 3.00 -4.29 19.19
C GLU A 171 2.05 -5.06 18.26
N ARG A 172 1.91 -4.62 17.01
CA ARG A 172 1.09 -5.30 16.01
C ARG A 172 1.60 -6.70 15.71
N LYS A 173 2.93 -6.87 15.58
CA LYS A 173 3.52 -8.19 15.35
C LYS A 173 3.27 -9.13 16.52
N GLU A 174 3.42 -8.66 17.76
CA GLU A 174 3.18 -9.44 18.96
C GLU A 174 1.70 -9.83 19.12
N LYS A 175 0.78 -8.92 18.77
CA LYS A 175 -0.65 -9.20 18.76
C LYS A 175 -0.98 -10.28 17.73
N ASN A 176 -0.53 -10.14 16.49
CA ASN A 176 -0.79 -11.12 15.43
C ASN A 176 -0.19 -12.50 15.77
N PHE A 177 0.99 -12.53 16.40
CA PHE A 177 1.63 -13.78 16.84
C PHE A 177 0.81 -14.48 17.94
N ARG A 178 0.25 -13.74 18.89
CA ARG A 178 -0.63 -14.30 19.93
C ARG A 178 -1.93 -14.83 19.36
N GLU A 179 -2.55 -14.11 18.45
CA GLU A 179 -3.78 -14.56 17.77
C GLU A 179 -3.53 -15.84 16.98
N TYR A 180 -2.45 -15.92 16.21
CA TYR A 180 -2.06 -17.11 15.46
C TYR A 180 -1.88 -18.35 16.36
N ASN A 181 -1.15 -18.21 17.47
CA ASN A 181 -0.93 -19.32 18.40
C ASN A 181 -2.22 -19.73 19.14
N SER A 182 -3.14 -18.82 19.38
CA SER A 182 -4.44 -19.13 20.00
C SER A 182 -5.36 -19.93 19.06
N GLU A 183 -5.21 -19.78 17.76
CA GLU A 183 -5.95 -20.55 16.76
C GLU A 183 -5.38 -21.96 16.56
N LEU A 184 -4.06 -22.14 16.69
CA LEU A 184 -3.40 -23.43 16.56
C LEU A 184 -3.60 -24.34 17.80
N GLY A 185 -3.95 -23.77 18.94
CA GLY A 185 -4.21 -24.51 20.19
C GLY A 185 -5.64 -25.02 20.35
N LYS A 186 -6.49 -24.89 19.33
CA LYS A 186 -7.84 -25.45 19.25
C LYS A 186 -7.89 -26.62 18.29
#